data_5bd301b4efa55caed8f15f09bc696898
#
_entry.id   5bd301b4efa55caed8f15f09bc696898
#
_cell.length_a   1.000
_cell.length_b   1.000
_cell.length_c   1.000
_cell.angle_alpha   90.00
_cell.angle_beta   90.00
_cell.angle_gamma   90.00
#
_symmetry.space_group_name_H-M   'P 1'
#
loop_
_entity.id
_entity.type
_entity.pdbx_description
1 polymer ?
#
loop_
_entity_poly.entity_id
_entity_poly.type
_entity_poly.pdbx_seq_one_letter_code
_entity_poly.pdbx_strand_id
1 'polypeptide(L)'
;MTNNIRYHEAFAIEAKELKALGVYDGYIDRDSEFYVLPHLFENIEVDEFKNSYQKYKDKFSNIIKILKHAKEPSDKDTFFKRAIKEFEFHELAHVGLGYSKTNKRGSGIGKGFAQKLAKTAYDIVKAGIEDPDIFELIGLLEEGIGADRISDMFISILTDDFLEYTQNIAIKLKLQTKKFEYKNKQYEIPFYGDAHIVFVPTEVLVKLPISLDKDDISTVCSHNERLRDRVNEIISSAFDGTELNKHSLKNLLISNPELLKEIVQKYHAKVDEGYDFEIDPYGEFIWKELANEYSSKYPLSISKNKKLIEVVNIICKKYQSLIEDNGLFKMLHNADGSYKPESFAQMLFFAVADIYCSANDLDVSPESDGGRGPVDFKVSRGLTKVNVEMKLSTNRLFHGYQKQLPIYDKAEKTNNSIFLIILLDERHMKKVEQVYDYKNKNETTANKLPEIVVIDATLKKSASKS
;
A
#
# COMPACT_ATOMS: atom_id res chain seq x y z
N MET A 1 -6.63 -29.08 0.62
CA MET A 1 -7.25 -28.07 -0.27
C MET A 1 -7.82 -27.02 0.66
N THR A 2 -7.23 -25.85 0.72
CA THR A 2 -7.81 -24.71 1.44
C THR A 2 -9.03 -24.27 0.62
N ASN A 3 -10.22 -24.47 1.21
CA ASN A 3 -11.45 -23.93 0.61
C ASN A 3 -11.43 -22.44 0.87
N ASN A 4 -11.02 -21.61 -0.08
CA ASN A 4 -11.07 -20.15 0.00
C ASN A 4 -12.53 -19.66 0.11
N ILE A 5 -13.17 -19.90 1.26
CA ILE A 5 -14.58 -19.59 1.50
C ILE A 5 -14.69 -18.11 1.90
N ARG A 6 -15.47 -17.34 1.15
CA ARG A 6 -15.74 -15.93 1.46
C ARG A 6 -16.88 -15.77 2.46
N TYR A 7 -16.98 -14.59 3.05
CA TYR A 7 -18.04 -14.29 4.03
C TYR A 7 -19.43 -14.48 3.42
N HIS A 8 -19.67 -13.98 2.20
CA HIS A 8 -20.98 -14.16 1.55
C HIS A 8 -21.35 -15.63 1.34
N GLU A 9 -20.39 -16.48 0.98
CA GLU A 9 -20.60 -17.92 0.81
C GLU A 9 -20.85 -18.60 2.16
N ALA A 10 -20.04 -18.26 3.17
CA ALA A 10 -20.14 -18.84 4.51
C ALA A 10 -21.46 -18.53 5.20
N PHE A 11 -22.00 -17.35 4.96
CA PHE A 11 -23.27 -16.90 5.53
C PHE A 11 -24.48 -17.13 4.62
N ALA A 12 -24.28 -17.71 3.43
CA ALA A 12 -25.30 -17.97 2.42
C ALA A 12 -26.13 -16.71 2.05
N ILE A 13 -25.45 -15.58 1.87
CA ILE A 13 -26.00 -14.30 1.41
C ILE A 13 -25.41 -13.94 0.05
N GLU A 14 -25.98 -12.95 -0.64
CA GLU A 14 -25.41 -12.48 -1.91
C GLU A 14 -24.26 -11.49 -1.65
N ALA A 15 -23.16 -11.59 -2.40
CA ALA A 15 -22.01 -10.66 -2.27
C ALA A 15 -22.42 -9.18 -2.41
N LYS A 16 -23.44 -8.90 -3.24
CA LYS A 16 -23.97 -7.54 -3.39
C LYS A 16 -24.58 -6.95 -2.11
N GLU A 17 -25.03 -7.79 -1.16
CA GLU A 17 -25.61 -7.32 0.10
C GLU A 17 -24.49 -6.77 1.02
N LEU A 18 -23.32 -7.44 1.08
CA LEU A 18 -22.15 -6.90 1.77
C LEU A 18 -21.66 -5.61 1.11
N LYS A 19 -21.55 -5.61 -0.22
CA LYS A 19 -21.13 -4.43 -0.99
C LYS A 19 -22.06 -3.24 -0.75
N ALA A 20 -23.38 -3.45 -0.75
CA ALA A 20 -24.36 -2.39 -0.51
C ALA A 20 -24.27 -1.78 0.90
N LEU A 21 -23.69 -2.50 1.86
CA LEU A 21 -23.45 -2.04 3.23
C LEU A 21 -22.00 -1.53 3.43
N GLY A 22 -21.20 -1.48 2.37
CA GLY A 22 -19.80 -1.07 2.45
C GLY A 22 -18.92 -2.03 3.26
N VAL A 23 -19.30 -3.31 3.34
CA VAL A 23 -18.58 -4.34 4.13
C VAL A 23 -17.62 -5.11 3.23
N TYR A 24 -16.38 -5.26 3.66
CA TYR A 24 -15.40 -6.08 2.95
C TYR A 24 -15.78 -7.57 3.02
N ASP A 25 -15.84 -8.21 1.87
CA ASP A 25 -16.15 -9.64 1.73
C ASP A 25 -14.86 -10.48 1.86
N GLY A 26 -14.36 -10.62 3.07
CA GLY A 26 -13.14 -11.33 3.40
C GLY A 26 -13.26 -12.85 3.33
N TYR A 27 -12.16 -13.54 3.63
CA TYR A 27 -12.11 -15.01 3.74
C TYR A 27 -12.31 -15.50 5.16
N ILE A 28 -12.92 -16.69 5.29
CA ILE A 28 -13.09 -17.36 6.59
C ILE A 28 -11.79 -18.01 7.07
N ASP A 29 -11.00 -18.57 6.18
CA ASP A 29 -9.93 -19.52 6.47
C ASP A 29 -8.52 -18.95 6.28
N ARG A 30 -8.40 -17.74 5.79
CA ARG A 30 -7.13 -17.02 5.62
C ARG A 30 -7.29 -15.52 5.80
N ASP A 31 -6.19 -14.80 6.00
CA ASP A 31 -6.18 -13.36 5.96
C ASP A 31 -6.20 -12.85 4.52
N SER A 32 -6.75 -11.67 4.36
CA SER A 32 -6.70 -10.89 3.13
C SER A 32 -5.55 -9.90 3.20
N GLU A 33 -4.85 -9.69 2.08
CA GLU A 33 -3.68 -8.81 2.02
C GLU A 33 -4.09 -7.31 2.06
N PHE A 34 -4.86 -6.95 3.08
CA PHE A 34 -5.28 -5.59 3.37
C PHE A 34 -4.89 -5.19 4.78
N TYR A 35 -4.83 -3.90 5.01
CA TYR A 35 -4.70 -3.31 6.32
C TYR A 35 -5.59 -2.07 6.47
N VAL A 36 -5.89 -1.74 7.70
CA VAL A 36 -6.65 -0.55 8.04
C VAL A 36 -5.70 0.63 8.15
N LEU A 37 -5.99 1.71 7.42
CA LEU A 37 -5.20 2.92 7.49
C LEU A 37 -5.86 3.90 8.49
N PRO A 38 -5.20 4.24 9.62
CA PRO A 38 -5.78 5.09 10.65
C PRO A 38 -6.31 6.42 10.14
N HIS A 39 -5.56 7.08 9.27
CA HIS A 39 -5.91 8.38 8.70
C HIS A 39 -7.26 8.39 7.94
N LEU A 40 -7.66 7.26 7.33
CA LEU A 40 -8.96 7.18 6.64
C LEU A 40 -10.16 7.31 7.60
N PHE A 41 -9.96 7.09 8.90
CA PHE A 41 -11.02 7.26 9.89
C PHE A 41 -11.27 8.72 10.29
N GLU A 42 -10.45 9.66 9.84
CA GLU A 42 -10.68 11.09 10.13
C GLU A 42 -11.98 11.58 9.50
N ASN A 43 -12.30 11.08 8.31
CA ASN A 43 -13.47 11.51 7.53
C ASN A 43 -14.47 10.37 7.27
N ILE A 44 -14.43 9.29 8.06
CA ILE A 44 -15.31 8.13 7.88
C ILE A 44 -16.79 8.49 8.09
N GLU A 45 -17.65 8.02 7.19
CA GLU A 45 -19.08 8.29 7.28
C GLU A 45 -19.86 7.23 8.11
N VAL A 46 -19.25 6.08 8.39
CA VAL A 46 -19.85 5.00 9.21
C VAL A 46 -20.01 5.46 10.66
N ASP A 47 -21.26 5.43 11.14
CA ASP A 47 -21.63 6.01 12.45
C ASP A 47 -20.82 5.46 13.63
N GLU A 48 -20.55 4.17 13.65
CA GLU A 48 -19.80 3.49 14.72
C GLU A 48 -18.36 3.99 14.83
N PHE A 49 -17.81 4.51 13.75
CA PHE A 49 -16.41 4.94 13.67
C PHE A 49 -16.19 6.47 13.71
N LYS A 50 -17.23 7.28 13.76
CA LYS A 50 -17.12 8.76 13.73
C LYS A 50 -16.16 9.37 14.75
N ASN A 51 -15.94 8.71 15.90
CA ASN A 51 -15.02 9.16 16.94
C ASN A 51 -13.77 8.30 17.05
N SER A 52 -13.56 7.36 16.14
CA SER A 52 -12.53 6.34 16.26
C SER A 52 -11.13 6.93 16.10
N TYR A 53 -10.94 7.85 15.17
CA TYR A 53 -9.65 8.54 15.00
C TYR A 53 -9.28 9.34 16.25
N GLN A 54 -10.25 10.01 16.86
CA GLN A 54 -10.01 10.74 18.12
C GLN A 54 -9.65 9.78 19.28
N LYS A 55 -10.31 8.62 19.41
CA LYS A 55 -9.94 7.61 20.41
C LYS A 55 -8.50 7.12 20.23
N TYR A 56 -8.08 6.94 18.98
CA TYR A 56 -6.70 6.60 18.63
C TYR A 56 -5.74 7.70 19.09
N LYS A 57 -6.00 8.96 18.73
CA LYS A 57 -5.19 10.12 19.13
C LYS A 57 -5.12 10.26 20.65
N ASP A 58 -6.22 10.08 21.35
CA ASP A 58 -6.29 10.15 22.81
C ASP A 58 -5.44 9.05 23.48
N LYS A 59 -5.46 7.83 22.94
CA LYS A 59 -4.62 6.73 23.42
C LYS A 59 -3.14 7.08 23.34
N PHE A 60 -2.68 7.56 22.20
CA PHE A 60 -1.27 7.91 22.03
C PHE A 60 -0.88 9.20 22.75
N SER A 61 -1.77 10.19 22.83
CA SER A 61 -1.58 11.37 23.66
C SER A 61 -1.37 11.01 25.14
N ASN A 62 -2.11 10.01 25.63
CA ASN A 62 -1.91 9.52 27.01
C ASN A 62 -0.55 8.84 27.18
N ILE A 63 -0.12 8.04 26.20
CA ILE A 63 1.22 7.41 26.22
C ILE A 63 2.31 8.48 26.25
N ILE A 64 2.19 9.54 25.42
CA ILE A 64 3.11 10.67 25.40
C ILE A 64 3.18 11.33 26.78
N LYS A 65 2.02 11.60 27.41
CA LYS A 65 1.96 12.19 28.77
C LYS A 65 2.68 11.32 29.80
N ILE A 66 2.51 10.00 29.75
CA ILE A 66 3.21 9.05 30.63
C ILE A 66 4.72 9.14 30.41
N LEU A 67 5.17 9.09 29.14
CA LEU A 67 6.60 9.12 28.78
C LEU A 67 7.28 10.44 29.12
N LYS A 68 6.58 11.57 29.13
CA LYS A 68 7.13 12.85 29.61
C LYS A 68 7.64 12.77 31.05
N HIS A 69 6.97 12.01 31.90
CA HIS A 69 7.35 11.83 33.31
C HIS A 69 8.43 10.76 33.51
N ALA A 70 8.70 9.91 32.52
CA ALA A 70 9.76 8.93 32.61
C ALA A 70 11.15 9.61 32.60
N LYS A 71 12.02 9.20 33.52
CA LYS A 71 13.39 9.73 33.65
C LYS A 71 14.39 8.99 32.76
N GLU A 72 14.18 7.69 32.60
CA GLU A 72 15.04 6.81 31.80
C GLU A 72 14.22 5.73 31.10
N PRO A 73 14.64 5.23 29.93
CA PRO A 73 13.94 4.14 29.21
C PRO A 73 14.32 2.78 29.80
N SER A 74 13.98 2.54 31.04
CA SER A 74 14.33 1.36 31.82
C SER A 74 13.14 0.80 32.58
N ASP A 75 13.09 -0.52 32.75
CA ASP A 75 12.07 -1.21 33.56
C ASP A 75 12.10 -0.81 35.04
N LYS A 76 13.12 -0.07 35.49
CA LYS A 76 13.21 0.49 36.83
C LYS A 76 12.37 1.78 36.97
N ASP A 77 12.14 2.48 35.87
CA ASP A 77 11.29 3.67 35.85
C ASP A 77 9.82 3.28 35.78
N THR A 78 9.03 3.73 36.75
CA THR A 78 7.61 3.38 36.88
C THR A 78 6.77 3.88 35.69
N PHE A 79 7.06 5.08 35.20
CA PHE A 79 6.36 5.68 34.07
C PHE A 79 6.71 4.95 32.76
N PHE A 80 7.99 4.65 32.56
CA PHE A 80 8.42 3.89 31.39
C PHE A 80 7.81 2.46 31.38
N LYS A 81 7.81 1.79 32.52
CA LYS A 81 7.18 0.49 32.68
C LYS A 81 5.65 0.53 32.41
N ARG A 82 5.00 1.62 32.82
CA ARG A 82 3.58 1.85 32.48
C ARG A 82 3.40 2.07 30.99
N ALA A 83 4.24 2.85 30.33
CA ALA A 83 4.18 3.04 28.88
C ALA A 83 4.35 1.73 28.11
N ILE A 84 5.25 0.82 28.54
CA ILE A 84 5.37 -0.51 27.92
C ILE A 84 4.01 -1.24 27.95
N LYS A 85 3.31 -1.22 29.08
CA LYS A 85 1.98 -1.87 29.19
C LYS A 85 0.94 -1.22 28.26
N GLU A 86 1.00 0.09 28.08
CA GLU A 86 0.10 0.79 27.17
C GLU A 86 0.35 0.44 25.69
N PHE A 87 1.56 -0.05 25.35
CA PHE A 87 1.91 -0.55 24.02
C PHE A 87 1.66 -2.06 23.84
N GLU A 88 1.21 -2.77 24.85
CA GLU A 88 0.77 -4.16 24.70
C GLU A 88 -0.61 -4.17 24.04
N PHE A 89 -0.65 -4.36 22.72
CA PHE A 89 -1.87 -4.41 21.94
C PHE A 89 -2.24 -5.88 21.68
N HIS A 90 -3.44 -6.25 22.08
CA HIS A 90 -3.97 -7.59 21.84
C HIS A 90 -4.66 -7.60 20.48
N GLU A 91 -4.28 -8.53 19.64
CA GLU A 91 -4.92 -8.69 18.35
C GLU A 91 -6.37 -9.11 18.52
N LEU A 92 -7.27 -8.43 17.79
CA LEU A 92 -8.65 -8.86 17.65
C LEU A 92 -8.71 -10.04 16.67
N ALA A 93 -8.96 -11.24 17.19
CA ALA A 93 -8.99 -12.45 16.38
C ALA A 93 -10.09 -12.41 15.32
N HIS A 94 -9.82 -13.01 14.17
CA HIS A 94 -10.79 -13.22 13.08
C HIS A 94 -11.28 -11.93 12.38
N VAL A 95 -10.48 -10.89 12.35
CA VAL A 95 -10.66 -9.74 11.46
C VAL A 95 -10.35 -10.13 10.02
N GLY A 96 -9.41 -11.05 9.82
CA GLY A 96 -9.07 -11.61 8.53
C GLY A 96 -8.28 -10.67 7.62
N LEU A 97 -7.48 -9.78 8.22
CA LEU A 97 -6.56 -8.89 7.52
C LEU A 97 -5.11 -9.26 7.86
N GLY A 98 -4.20 -9.14 6.91
CA GLY A 98 -2.78 -9.42 7.11
C GLY A 98 -2.20 -10.43 6.12
N TYR A 99 -1.15 -11.13 6.52
CA TYR A 99 -0.39 -12.04 5.66
C TYR A 99 -0.61 -13.53 5.94
N SER A 100 -1.38 -13.91 6.97
CA SER A 100 -1.52 -15.31 7.34
C SER A 100 -2.34 -16.10 6.33
N LYS A 101 -1.73 -17.12 5.74
CA LYS A 101 -2.40 -18.01 4.78
C LYS A 101 -3.18 -19.17 5.44
N THR A 102 -2.93 -19.46 6.73
CA THR A 102 -3.43 -20.68 7.37
C THR A 102 -3.93 -20.48 8.79
N ASN A 103 -3.69 -19.34 9.40
CA ASN A 103 -4.07 -19.08 10.78
C ASN A 103 -4.46 -17.62 10.99
N LYS A 104 -5.71 -17.39 11.35
CA LYS A 104 -6.24 -16.06 11.70
C LYS A 104 -5.89 -15.63 13.15
N ARG A 105 -4.98 -16.33 13.79
CA ARG A 105 -4.45 -15.99 15.11
C ARG A 105 -3.05 -15.41 14.93
N GLY A 106 -2.96 -14.10 14.80
CA GLY A 106 -1.71 -13.39 14.87
C GLY A 106 -1.21 -13.29 16.33
N SER A 107 -0.04 -12.71 16.50
CA SER A 107 0.58 -12.61 17.84
C SER A 107 0.38 -11.25 18.52
N GLY A 108 -0.27 -10.29 17.85
CA GLY A 108 -0.39 -8.93 18.34
C GLY A 108 0.98 -8.29 18.68
N ILE A 109 0.96 -7.19 19.42
CA ILE A 109 2.18 -6.56 19.93
C ILE A 109 2.46 -7.08 21.34
N GLY A 110 3.24 -8.16 21.40
CA GLY A 110 3.68 -8.74 22.68
C GLY A 110 4.77 -7.88 23.36
N LYS A 111 5.08 -8.23 24.63
CA LYS A 111 5.95 -7.47 25.54
C LYS A 111 7.29 -7.02 24.94
N GLY A 112 7.95 -7.86 24.15
CA GLY A 112 9.24 -7.51 23.52
C GLY A 112 9.13 -6.37 22.52
N PHE A 113 8.07 -6.36 21.70
CA PHE A 113 7.78 -5.26 20.78
C PHE A 113 7.27 -4.02 21.51
N ALA A 114 6.41 -4.17 22.51
CA ALA A 114 5.94 -3.08 23.33
C ALA A 114 7.11 -2.32 24.00
N GLN A 115 8.14 -3.04 24.44
CA GLN A 115 9.35 -2.43 24.99
C GLN A 115 10.15 -1.63 23.94
N LYS A 116 10.28 -2.15 22.71
CA LYS A 116 10.94 -1.41 21.61
C LYS A 116 10.16 -0.15 21.25
N LEU A 117 8.84 -0.26 21.09
CA LEU A 117 7.97 0.88 20.82
C LEU A 117 8.04 1.93 21.92
N ALA A 118 7.98 1.52 23.19
CA ALA A 118 8.09 2.44 24.31
C ALA A 118 9.42 3.17 24.35
N LYS A 119 10.52 2.51 23.96
CA LYS A 119 11.84 3.13 23.87
C LYS A 119 11.89 4.16 22.74
N THR A 120 11.42 3.82 21.56
CA THR A 120 11.38 4.75 20.43
C THR A 120 10.46 5.94 20.72
N ALA A 121 9.29 5.68 21.31
CA ALA A 121 8.38 6.74 21.76
C ALA A 121 8.99 7.63 22.83
N TYR A 122 9.76 7.08 23.77
CA TYR A 122 10.51 7.86 24.76
C TYR A 122 11.50 8.81 24.09
N ASP A 123 12.29 8.31 23.13
CA ASP A 123 13.27 9.12 22.40
C ASP A 123 12.57 10.27 21.64
N ILE A 124 11.45 9.99 20.97
CA ILE A 124 10.61 10.97 20.27
C ILE A 124 10.09 12.05 21.23
N VAL A 125 9.53 11.64 22.36
CA VAL A 125 8.98 12.56 23.37
C VAL A 125 10.09 13.43 24.00
N LYS A 126 11.27 12.86 24.25
CA LYS A 126 12.42 13.62 24.76
C LYS A 126 13.00 14.59 23.74
N ALA A 127 12.82 14.31 22.45
CA ALA A 127 13.13 15.25 21.37
C ALA A 127 12.09 16.38 21.23
N GLY A 128 11.02 16.38 22.04
CA GLY A 128 10.00 17.44 22.06
C GLY A 128 8.86 17.25 21.05
N ILE A 129 8.68 16.04 20.51
CA ILE A 129 7.55 15.69 19.64
C ILE A 129 6.41 15.18 20.51
N GLU A 130 5.25 15.82 20.40
CA GLU A 130 4.06 15.55 21.21
C GLU A 130 2.83 15.23 20.38
N ASP A 131 2.96 15.26 19.06
CA ASP A 131 1.88 14.94 18.13
C ASP A 131 1.66 13.40 18.12
N PRO A 132 0.45 12.91 18.48
CA PRO A 132 0.14 11.49 18.52
C PRO A 132 0.21 10.82 17.14
N ASP A 133 0.06 11.57 16.06
CA ASP A 133 0.05 11.03 14.71
C ASP A 133 1.42 10.54 14.26
N ILE A 134 2.48 10.87 15.02
CA ILE A 134 3.81 10.27 14.86
C ILE A 134 3.76 8.73 14.96
N PHE A 135 2.79 8.17 15.65
CA PHE A 135 2.65 6.72 15.79
C PHE A 135 2.13 6.02 14.54
N GLU A 136 1.48 6.72 13.62
CA GLU A 136 1.19 6.22 12.28
C GLU A 136 2.49 6.09 11.44
N LEU A 137 3.50 6.87 11.79
CA LEU A 137 4.80 6.92 11.16
C LEU A 137 5.86 6.09 11.90
N ILE A 138 5.47 5.41 13.00
CA ILE A 138 6.42 4.67 13.84
C ILE A 138 7.17 3.57 13.07
N GLY A 139 6.55 3.04 12.03
CA GLY A 139 7.16 2.11 11.10
C GLY A 139 8.40 2.65 10.37
N LEU A 140 8.55 3.97 10.23
CA LEU A 140 9.78 4.61 9.70
C LEU A 140 10.93 4.59 10.70
N LEU A 141 10.59 4.55 11.99
CA LEU A 141 11.53 4.76 13.09
C LEU A 141 11.91 3.46 13.79
N GLU A 142 11.11 2.39 13.63
CA GLU A 142 11.34 1.14 14.33
C GLU A 142 11.27 -0.06 13.38
N GLU A 143 12.32 -0.90 13.41
CA GLU A 143 12.39 -2.13 12.62
C GLU A 143 11.36 -3.16 13.08
N GLY A 144 10.76 -3.84 12.11
CA GLY A 144 9.72 -4.85 12.36
C GLY A 144 8.34 -4.27 12.63
N ILE A 145 8.12 -2.97 12.48
CA ILE A 145 6.81 -2.33 12.49
C ILE A 145 6.42 -1.99 11.04
N GLY A 146 5.46 -2.71 10.50
CA GLY A 146 4.89 -2.49 9.17
C GLY A 146 3.47 -1.97 9.26
N ALA A 147 2.88 -1.75 8.08
CA ALA A 147 1.51 -1.32 7.97
C ALA A 147 0.52 -2.30 8.61
N ASP A 148 0.81 -3.61 8.54
CA ASP A 148 0.06 -4.67 9.22
C ASP A 148 0.01 -4.45 10.73
N ARG A 149 1.15 -4.17 11.37
CA ARG A 149 1.20 -3.94 12.83
C ARG A 149 0.60 -2.60 13.25
N ILE A 150 0.70 -1.57 12.42
CA ILE A 150 0.01 -0.30 12.66
C ILE A 150 -1.50 -0.53 12.57
N SER A 151 -1.97 -1.28 11.58
CA SER A 151 -3.36 -1.72 11.45
C SER A 151 -3.83 -2.50 12.68
N ASP A 152 -3.06 -3.48 13.15
CA ASP A 152 -3.39 -4.28 14.34
C ASP A 152 -3.47 -3.42 15.61
N MET A 153 -2.54 -2.47 15.79
CA MET A 153 -2.61 -1.52 16.90
C MET A 153 -3.89 -0.70 16.85
N PHE A 154 -4.24 -0.19 15.67
CA PHE A 154 -5.43 0.62 15.47
C PHE A 154 -6.70 -0.18 15.76
N ILE A 155 -6.84 -1.38 15.20
CA ILE A 155 -7.97 -2.28 15.44
C ILE A 155 -8.07 -2.66 16.91
N SER A 156 -6.95 -2.93 17.57
CA SER A 156 -6.91 -3.25 19.01
C SER A 156 -7.44 -2.10 19.88
N ILE A 157 -7.12 -0.86 19.55
CA ILE A 157 -7.62 0.34 20.24
C ILE A 157 -9.14 0.46 20.04
N LEU A 158 -9.62 0.17 18.85
CA LEU A 158 -11.00 0.36 18.40
C LEU A 158 -11.84 -0.93 18.44
N THR A 159 -11.42 -1.93 19.19
CA THR A 159 -12.13 -3.22 19.26
C THR A 159 -13.62 -3.05 19.56
N ASP A 160 -13.99 -2.15 20.49
CA ASP A 160 -15.41 -1.86 20.80
C ASP A 160 -16.18 -1.39 19.54
N ASP A 161 -15.58 -0.50 18.75
CA ASP A 161 -16.20 0.09 17.56
C ASP A 161 -16.37 -0.96 16.45
N PHE A 162 -15.35 -1.79 16.22
CA PHE A 162 -15.44 -2.91 15.26
C PHE A 162 -16.47 -3.96 15.65
N LEU A 163 -16.60 -4.25 16.94
CA LEU A 163 -17.61 -5.20 17.45
C LEU A 163 -19.02 -4.62 17.30
N GLU A 164 -19.22 -3.32 17.59
CA GLU A 164 -20.50 -2.65 17.42
C GLU A 164 -20.91 -2.58 15.93
N TYR A 165 -19.98 -2.19 15.06
CA TYR A 165 -20.17 -2.23 13.61
C TYR A 165 -20.58 -3.63 13.13
N THR A 166 -19.81 -4.64 13.52
CA THR A 166 -20.08 -6.03 13.14
C THR A 166 -21.46 -6.50 13.59
N GLN A 167 -21.86 -6.20 14.84
CA GLN A 167 -23.19 -6.51 15.34
C GLN A 167 -24.30 -5.84 14.53
N ASN A 168 -24.13 -4.55 14.21
CA ASN A 168 -25.11 -3.79 13.42
C ASN A 168 -25.24 -4.34 12.00
N ILE A 169 -24.13 -4.72 11.36
CA ILE A 169 -24.16 -5.39 10.06
C ILE A 169 -24.84 -6.76 10.15
N ALA A 170 -24.54 -7.55 11.18
CA ALA A 170 -25.16 -8.86 11.38
C ALA A 170 -26.70 -8.74 11.54
N ILE A 171 -27.17 -7.72 12.23
CA ILE A 171 -28.61 -7.41 12.36
C ILE A 171 -29.21 -7.05 11.01
N LYS A 172 -28.59 -6.15 10.24
CA LYS A 172 -29.05 -5.73 8.91
C LYS A 172 -29.15 -6.92 7.95
N LEU A 173 -28.19 -7.82 7.98
CA LEU A 173 -28.12 -9.02 7.13
C LEU A 173 -28.86 -10.23 7.73
N LYS A 174 -29.45 -10.09 8.92
CA LYS A 174 -30.17 -11.17 9.65
C LYS A 174 -29.32 -12.43 9.83
N LEU A 175 -28.03 -12.27 10.11
CA LEU A 175 -27.11 -13.37 10.29
C LEU A 175 -27.33 -14.04 11.65
N GLN A 176 -26.99 -15.35 11.73
CA GLN A 176 -26.92 -16.03 12.99
C GLN A 176 -25.72 -15.52 13.80
N THR A 177 -25.93 -15.23 15.09
CA THR A 177 -24.91 -14.67 15.98
C THR A 177 -24.70 -15.53 17.21
N LYS A 178 -23.55 -15.38 17.85
CA LYS A 178 -23.22 -15.88 19.18
C LYS A 178 -22.76 -14.73 20.06
N LYS A 179 -22.95 -14.88 21.36
CA LYS A 179 -22.49 -13.92 22.36
C LYS A 179 -20.96 -13.86 22.40
N PHE A 180 -20.43 -12.66 22.36
CA PHE A 180 -19.02 -12.35 22.48
C PHE A 180 -18.84 -11.31 23.60
N GLU A 181 -18.03 -11.63 24.61
CA GLU A 181 -17.77 -10.73 25.73
C GLU A 181 -16.45 -9.99 25.54
N TYR A 182 -16.49 -8.67 25.66
CA TYR A 182 -15.31 -7.82 25.62
C TYR A 182 -15.44 -6.67 26.64
N LYS A 183 -14.47 -6.51 27.53
CA LYS A 183 -14.43 -5.44 28.56
C LYS A 183 -15.77 -5.23 29.31
N ASN A 184 -16.38 -6.33 29.75
CA ASN A 184 -17.69 -6.33 30.45
C ASN A 184 -18.90 -5.88 29.61
N LYS A 185 -18.75 -5.77 28.29
CA LYS A 185 -19.83 -5.61 27.34
C LYS A 185 -20.08 -6.92 26.61
N GLN A 186 -21.31 -7.13 26.19
CA GLN A 186 -21.73 -8.29 25.43
C GLN A 186 -22.19 -7.85 24.05
N TYR A 187 -21.65 -8.51 23.01
CA TYR A 187 -21.98 -8.29 21.61
C TYR A 187 -22.56 -9.55 20.98
N GLU A 188 -23.42 -9.41 20.00
CA GLU A 188 -23.96 -10.50 19.20
C GLU A 188 -23.20 -10.53 17.87
N ILE A 189 -22.21 -11.42 17.74
CA ILE A 189 -21.26 -11.44 16.62
C ILE A 189 -21.53 -12.66 15.72
N PRO A 190 -21.51 -12.51 14.37
CA PRO A 190 -21.64 -13.64 13.45
C PRO A 190 -20.48 -14.61 13.60
N PHE A 191 -20.74 -15.89 13.31
CA PHE A 191 -19.76 -16.94 13.49
C PHE A 191 -19.80 -17.97 12.36
N TYR A 192 -18.66 -18.62 12.16
CA TYR A 192 -18.54 -19.77 11.26
C TYR A 192 -17.78 -20.89 12.00
N GLY A 193 -18.41 -22.04 12.18
CA GLY A 193 -17.88 -23.06 13.09
C GLY A 193 -17.78 -22.52 14.53
N ASP A 194 -16.57 -22.50 15.06
CA ASP A 194 -16.29 -21.96 16.42
C ASP A 194 -15.67 -20.55 16.38
N ALA A 195 -15.42 -20.01 15.21
CA ALA A 195 -14.78 -18.72 15.04
C ALA A 195 -15.82 -17.60 14.93
N HIS A 196 -15.68 -16.53 15.71
CA HIS A 196 -16.39 -15.28 15.49
C HIS A 196 -15.78 -14.55 14.32
N ILE A 197 -16.61 -13.89 13.52
CA ILE A 197 -16.15 -13.10 12.36
C ILE A 197 -16.37 -11.62 12.64
N VAL A 198 -15.32 -10.83 12.45
CA VAL A 198 -15.37 -9.37 12.61
C VAL A 198 -15.35 -8.72 11.23
N PHE A 199 -16.35 -7.90 10.96
CA PHE A 199 -16.47 -7.17 9.71
C PHE A 199 -15.67 -5.86 9.75
N VAL A 200 -15.17 -5.47 8.56
CA VAL A 200 -14.42 -4.23 8.36
C VAL A 200 -15.07 -3.45 7.20
N PRO A 201 -15.25 -2.13 7.32
CA PRO A 201 -15.74 -1.32 6.20
C PRO A 201 -14.67 -1.23 5.09
N THR A 202 -15.12 -1.23 3.84
CA THR A 202 -14.24 -1.17 2.67
C THR A 202 -13.48 0.14 2.56
N GLU A 203 -14.08 1.26 2.98
CA GLU A 203 -13.54 2.60 2.83
C GLU A 203 -12.27 2.89 3.63
N VAL A 204 -11.96 2.05 4.64
CA VAL A 204 -10.76 2.21 5.48
C VAL A 204 -9.65 1.23 5.13
N LEU A 205 -9.84 0.42 4.09
CA LEU A 205 -8.89 -0.60 3.69
C LEU A 205 -7.95 -0.09 2.60
N VAL A 206 -6.68 -0.40 2.76
CA VAL A 206 -5.65 -0.24 1.75
C VAL A 206 -4.94 -1.58 1.56
N LYS A 207 -4.38 -1.80 0.38
CA LYS A 207 -3.75 -3.08 0.08
C LYS A 207 -2.39 -3.19 0.75
N LEU A 208 -2.14 -4.35 1.37
CA LEU A 208 -0.79 -4.68 1.83
C LEU A 208 0.14 -4.84 0.62
N PRO A 209 1.38 -4.39 0.77
CA PRO A 209 2.40 -4.62 -0.24
C PRO A 209 2.62 -6.11 -0.45
N ILE A 210 2.90 -6.47 -1.68
CA ILE A 210 3.30 -7.83 -2.03
C ILE A 210 4.68 -8.07 -1.41
N SER A 211 4.75 -8.91 -0.36
CA SER A 211 6.01 -9.41 0.19
C SER A 211 6.33 -10.75 -0.44
N LEU A 212 7.56 -10.94 -0.90
CA LEU A 212 8.02 -12.21 -1.46
C LEU A 212 8.37 -13.23 -0.39
N ASP A 213 8.67 -12.78 0.83
CA ASP A 213 9.06 -13.65 1.94
C ASP A 213 8.49 -13.16 3.27
N LYS A 214 8.10 -14.13 4.14
CA LYS A 214 7.60 -13.81 5.49
C LYS A 214 8.66 -13.14 6.38
N ASP A 215 9.92 -13.38 6.09
CA ASP A 215 11.05 -12.83 6.85
C ASP A 215 11.38 -11.38 6.44
N ASP A 216 10.87 -10.91 5.29
CA ASP A 216 11.00 -9.54 4.81
C ASP A 216 9.92 -8.58 5.34
N ILE A 217 9.38 -8.86 6.53
CA ILE A 217 8.52 -7.90 7.23
C ILE A 217 9.21 -6.54 7.41
N SER A 218 10.54 -6.51 7.49
CA SER A 218 11.31 -5.26 7.48
C SER A 218 11.23 -4.51 6.14
N THR A 219 11.11 -5.22 5.02
CA THR A 219 10.92 -4.65 3.68
C THR A 219 9.50 -4.12 3.48
N VAL A 220 8.51 -4.77 4.09
CA VAL A 220 7.12 -4.27 4.15
C VAL A 220 7.02 -2.96 4.93
N CYS A 221 7.91 -2.75 5.90
CA CYS A 221 8.01 -1.45 6.59
C CYS A 221 8.53 -0.33 5.69
N SER A 222 9.24 -0.65 4.62
CA SER A 222 9.63 0.31 3.58
C SER A 222 8.45 0.76 2.74
N HIS A 223 7.30 0.13 2.94
CA HIS A 223 6.13 0.27 2.08
C HIS A 223 5.25 1.46 2.36
N ASN A 224 5.56 2.20 3.34
CA ASN A 224 5.09 3.57 3.34
C ASN A 224 5.96 4.39 2.37
N GLU A 225 6.06 3.89 1.11
CA GLU A 225 6.94 4.49 0.09
C GLU A 225 6.55 5.92 -0.19
N ARG A 226 5.27 6.23 -0.20
CA ARG A 226 4.79 7.60 -0.31
C ARG A 226 5.32 8.48 0.83
N LEU A 227 5.38 7.93 2.01
CA LEU A 227 5.92 8.60 3.18
C LEU A 227 7.45 8.62 3.16
N ARG A 228 8.07 7.51 2.74
CA ARG A 228 9.52 7.39 2.55
C ARG A 228 10.02 8.36 1.49
N ASP A 229 9.31 8.54 0.39
CA ASP A 229 9.65 9.52 -0.64
C ASP A 229 9.56 10.95 -0.13
N ARG A 230 8.57 11.28 0.69
CA ARG A 230 8.47 12.58 1.34
C ARG A 230 9.59 12.79 2.35
N VAL A 231 9.88 11.77 3.13
CA VAL A 231 11.01 11.77 4.06
C VAL A 231 12.31 11.92 3.29
N ASN A 232 12.50 11.18 2.20
CA ASN A 232 13.68 11.28 1.34
C ASN A 232 13.79 12.66 0.66
N GLU A 233 12.69 13.27 0.24
CA GLU A 233 12.68 14.63 -0.30
C GLU A 233 13.12 15.66 0.74
N ILE A 234 12.62 15.53 1.98
CA ILE A 234 12.99 16.39 3.10
C ILE A 234 14.46 16.14 3.50
N ILE A 235 14.87 14.88 3.58
CA ILE A 235 16.25 14.49 3.90
C ILE A 235 17.20 14.91 2.79
N SER A 236 16.87 14.75 1.51
CA SER A 236 17.72 15.17 0.40
C SER A 236 17.88 16.68 0.31
N SER A 237 16.89 17.44 0.80
CA SER A 237 17.02 18.90 0.93
C SER A 237 17.92 19.33 2.10
N ALA A 238 18.10 18.45 3.11
CA ALA A 238 18.88 18.72 4.30
C ALA A 238 20.27 18.07 4.28
N PHE A 239 20.48 17.01 3.49
CA PHE A 239 21.70 16.19 3.48
C PHE A 239 22.07 15.73 2.07
N ASP A 240 23.34 15.95 1.68
CA ASP A 240 23.87 15.50 0.38
C ASP A 240 24.12 13.97 0.35
N GLY A 241 23.20 13.23 -0.30
CA GLY A 241 23.57 12.08 -1.13
C GLY A 241 23.95 10.74 -0.48
N THR A 242 23.70 10.47 0.80
CA THR A 242 23.96 9.15 1.41
C THR A 242 22.70 8.32 1.57
N GLU A 243 22.73 7.04 1.16
CA GLU A 243 21.70 6.05 1.50
C GLU A 243 21.59 5.91 3.01
N LEU A 244 20.44 6.25 3.57
CA LEU A 244 20.19 6.14 5.00
C LEU A 244 19.48 4.81 5.27
N ASN A 245 20.13 3.91 5.97
CA ASN A 245 19.42 2.76 6.54
C ASN A 245 18.46 3.23 7.65
N LYS A 246 17.52 2.38 8.04
CA LYS A 246 16.44 2.71 8.99
C LYS A 246 16.98 3.22 10.35
N HIS A 247 18.07 2.67 10.83
CA HIS A 247 18.70 3.12 12.08
C HIS A 247 19.27 4.52 11.94
N SER A 248 19.96 4.82 10.84
CA SER A 248 20.51 6.14 10.55
C SER A 248 19.40 7.18 10.37
N LEU A 249 18.31 6.80 9.70
CA LEU A 249 17.12 7.62 9.52
C LEU A 249 16.48 7.95 10.88
N LYS A 250 16.27 6.97 11.75
CA LYS A 250 15.76 7.17 13.11
C LYS A 250 16.62 8.18 13.89
N ASN A 251 17.93 7.97 13.92
CA ASN A 251 18.84 8.86 14.65
C ASN A 251 18.82 10.29 14.08
N LEU A 252 18.76 10.42 12.76
CA LEU A 252 18.64 11.70 12.08
C LEU A 252 17.36 12.43 12.47
N LEU A 253 16.21 11.78 12.38
CA LEU A 253 14.92 12.38 12.68
C LEU A 253 14.79 12.77 14.16
N ILE A 254 15.27 11.92 15.07
CA ILE A 254 15.25 12.22 16.51
C ILE A 254 16.21 13.38 16.84
N SER A 255 17.35 13.48 16.16
CA SER A 255 18.30 14.57 16.33
C SER A 255 17.85 15.89 15.68
N ASN A 256 16.81 15.85 14.84
CA ASN A 256 16.25 17.01 14.14
C ASN A 256 14.74 17.11 14.36
N PRO A 257 14.29 17.50 15.58
CA PRO A 257 12.87 17.50 15.93
C PRO A 257 11.98 18.36 15.02
N GLU A 258 12.51 19.47 14.50
CA GLU A 258 11.76 20.35 13.59
C GLU A 258 11.50 19.67 12.23
N LEU A 259 12.47 18.87 11.72
CA LEU A 259 12.28 18.06 10.53
C LEU A 259 11.20 17.00 10.77
N LEU A 260 11.20 16.35 11.92
CA LEU A 260 10.20 15.34 12.26
C LEU A 260 8.80 15.95 12.39
N LYS A 261 8.68 17.14 13.00
CA LYS A 261 7.41 17.89 13.02
C LYS A 261 6.92 18.25 11.63
N GLU A 262 7.80 18.69 10.73
CA GLU A 262 7.46 19.00 9.35
C GLU A 262 6.96 17.74 8.60
N ILE A 263 7.57 16.58 8.84
CA ILE A 263 7.14 15.30 8.27
C ILE A 263 5.72 14.97 8.74
N VAL A 264 5.42 15.08 10.05
CA VAL A 264 4.08 14.85 10.59
C VAL A 264 3.06 15.80 9.97
N GLN A 265 3.39 17.09 9.87
CA GLN A 265 2.50 18.09 9.24
C GLN A 265 2.22 17.79 7.77
N LYS A 266 3.24 17.35 7.02
CA LYS A 266 3.08 16.97 5.61
C LYS A 266 2.28 15.68 5.45
N TYR A 267 2.42 14.75 6.38
CA TYR A 267 1.61 13.55 6.43
C TYR A 267 0.12 13.89 6.56
N HIS A 268 -0.23 14.79 7.49
CA HIS A 268 -1.60 15.26 7.67
C HIS A 268 -2.18 15.98 6.45
N ALA A 269 -1.36 16.73 5.73
CA ALA A 269 -1.82 17.50 4.57
C ALA A 269 -2.19 16.62 3.36
N LYS A 270 -1.99 15.31 3.45
CA LYS A 270 -2.30 14.38 2.36
C LYS A 270 -3.50 13.50 2.69
N VAL A 271 -4.52 13.59 1.84
CA VAL A 271 -5.62 12.64 1.82
C VAL A 271 -5.14 11.38 1.11
N ASP A 272 -5.07 10.26 1.82
CA ASP A 272 -4.87 8.96 1.20
C ASP A 272 -6.24 8.40 0.81
N GLU A 273 -6.34 7.83 -0.40
CA GLU A 273 -7.53 7.15 -0.86
C GLU A 273 -7.47 5.68 -0.43
N GLY A 274 -8.62 5.13 -0.04
CA GLY A 274 -8.78 3.71 0.23
C GLY A 274 -8.63 2.86 -1.04
N TYR A 275 -8.65 1.55 -0.89
CA TYR A 275 -8.60 0.61 -2.00
C TYR A 275 -9.87 0.70 -2.85
N ASP A 276 -9.72 0.73 -4.17
CA ASP A 276 -10.85 0.83 -5.10
C ASP A 276 -11.52 -0.54 -5.32
N PHE A 277 -12.50 -0.84 -4.48
CA PHE A 277 -13.33 -2.05 -4.58
C PHE A 277 -14.35 -2.01 -5.74
N GLU A 278 -14.50 -0.89 -6.45
CA GLU A 278 -15.29 -0.86 -7.68
C GLU A 278 -14.55 -1.52 -8.84
N ILE A 279 -13.24 -1.34 -8.88
CA ILE A 279 -12.36 -1.94 -9.90
C ILE A 279 -12.08 -3.41 -9.60
N ASP A 280 -11.83 -3.73 -8.32
CA ASP A 280 -11.58 -5.09 -7.84
C ASP A 280 -12.46 -5.40 -6.63
N PRO A 281 -13.73 -5.81 -6.85
CA PRO A 281 -14.73 -6.01 -5.79
C PRO A 281 -14.32 -7.00 -4.70
N TYR A 282 -13.39 -7.89 -5.01
CA TYR A 282 -12.98 -8.94 -4.09
C TYR A 282 -11.58 -8.74 -3.51
N GLY A 283 -10.84 -7.73 -3.94
CA GLY A 283 -9.46 -7.56 -3.54
C GLY A 283 -8.58 -8.77 -3.90
N GLU A 284 -9.03 -9.55 -4.87
CA GLU A 284 -8.44 -10.83 -5.23
C GLU A 284 -7.40 -10.71 -6.32
N PHE A 285 -6.98 -9.50 -6.65
CA PHE A 285 -5.93 -9.46 -7.64
C PHE A 285 -4.78 -10.34 -7.16
N ILE A 286 -4.76 -11.58 -7.68
CA ILE A 286 -3.79 -12.65 -7.43
C ILE A 286 -2.45 -12.24 -8.06
N TRP A 287 -2.07 -10.97 -7.86
CA TRP A 287 -0.84 -10.39 -8.38
C TRP A 287 0.36 -11.16 -7.89
N LYS A 288 0.33 -11.58 -6.63
CA LYS A 288 1.44 -12.27 -5.99
C LYS A 288 1.66 -13.64 -6.62
N GLU A 289 0.60 -14.42 -6.82
CA GLU A 289 0.72 -15.75 -7.43
C GLU A 289 1.12 -15.63 -8.90
N LEU A 290 0.47 -14.72 -9.63
CA LEU A 290 0.79 -14.46 -11.03
C LEU A 290 2.20 -13.89 -11.18
N ALA A 291 2.55 -12.90 -10.41
CA ALA A 291 3.85 -12.26 -10.43
C ALA A 291 4.96 -13.24 -10.01
N ASN A 292 4.75 -14.07 -8.99
CA ASN A 292 5.69 -15.11 -8.59
C ASN A 292 5.81 -16.21 -9.65
N GLU A 293 4.70 -16.65 -10.24
CA GLU A 293 4.73 -17.63 -11.34
C GLU A 293 5.55 -17.07 -12.52
N TYR A 294 5.26 -15.84 -12.94
CA TYR A 294 5.94 -15.24 -14.09
C TYR A 294 7.39 -14.87 -13.79
N SER A 295 7.71 -14.38 -12.60
CA SER A 295 9.11 -14.06 -12.25
C SER A 295 9.97 -15.31 -12.13
N SER A 296 9.42 -16.39 -11.59
CA SER A 296 10.11 -17.67 -11.49
C SER A 296 10.31 -18.31 -12.87
N LYS A 297 9.28 -18.23 -13.72
CA LYS A 297 9.31 -18.77 -15.07
C LYS A 297 10.17 -17.93 -16.04
N TYR A 298 10.24 -16.64 -15.80
CA TYR A 298 10.95 -15.67 -16.64
C TYR A 298 11.89 -14.79 -15.81
N PRO A 299 12.94 -15.35 -15.20
CA PRO A 299 13.84 -14.57 -14.32
C PRO A 299 14.52 -13.45 -15.09
N LEU A 300 14.76 -12.33 -14.41
CA LEU A 300 15.47 -11.17 -14.93
C LEU A 300 16.70 -10.89 -14.07
N SER A 301 17.87 -11.08 -14.64
CA SER A 301 19.15 -10.73 -14.01
C SER A 301 19.70 -9.46 -14.64
N ILE A 302 19.91 -8.41 -13.83
CA ILE A 302 20.39 -7.13 -14.29
C ILE A 302 21.77 -6.86 -13.69
N SER A 303 22.70 -6.40 -14.52
CA SER A 303 24.03 -6.00 -14.05
C SER A 303 23.94 -4.77 -13.14
N LYS A 304 24.55 -4.82 -11.95
CA LYS A 304 24.58 -3.73 -10.95
C LYS A 304 25.15 -2.40 -11.47
N ASN A 305 25.93 -2.42 -12.56
CA ASN A 305 26.58 -1.23 -13.10
C ASN A 305 25.71 -0.43 -14.10
N LYS A 306 24.47 -0.82 -14.35
CA LYS A 306 23.57 -0.11 -15.27
C LYS A 306 23.00 1.16 -14.66
N LYS A 307 22.81 2.19 -15.50
CA LYS A 307 22.05 3.39 -15.11
C LYS A 307 20.60 3.02 -14.81
N LEU A 308 19.97 3.71 -13.87
CA LEU A 308 18.60 3.42 -13.45
C LEU A 308 17.61 3.39 -14.62
N ILE A 309 17.68 4.37 -15.53
CA ILE A 309 16.80 4.42 -16.73
C ILE A 309 16.96 3.15 -17.60
N GLU A 310 18.16 2.61 -17.74
CA GLU A 310 18.39 1.38 -18.51
C GLU A 310 17.77 0.17 -17.82
N VAL A 311 17.83 0.15 -16.48
CA VAL A 311 17.21 -0.93 -15.68
C VAL A 311 15.70 -0.88 -15.81
N VAL A 312 15.10 0.31 -15.67
CA VAL A 312 13.65 0.47 -15.78
C VAL A 312 13.17 0.13 -17.20
N ASN A 313 13.93 0.50 -18.23
CA ASN A 313 13.65 0.09 -19.62
C ASN A 313 13.66 -1.45 -19.78
N ILE A 314 14.61 -2.14 -19.15
CA ILE A 314 14.65 -3.60 -19.19
C ILE A 314 13.41 -4.19 -18.52
N ILE A 315 12.96 -3.63 -17.39
CA ILE A 315 11.73 -4.05 -16.71
C ILE A 315 10.51 -3.80 -17.61
N CYS A 316 10.38 -2.62 -18.22
CA CYS A 316 9.30 -2.32 -19.16
C CYS A 316 9.29 -3.29 -20.36
N LYS A 317 10.45 -3.62 -20.93
CA LYS A 317 10.56 -4.60 -22.02
C LYS A 317 10.22 -6.00 -21.56
N LYS A 318 10.53 -6.36 -20.32
CA LYS A 318 10.11 -7.64 -19.75
C LYS A 318 8.60 -7.72 -19.60
N TYR A 319 7.99 -6.65 -19.09
CA TYR A 319 6.53 -6.54 -19.03
C TYR A 319 5.91 -6.61 -20.43
N GLN A 320 6.49 -5.94 -21.41
CA GLN A 320 6.10 -6.05 -22.82
C GLN A 320 6.08 -7.50 -23.31
N SER A 321 7.16 -8.25 -23.09
CA SER A 321 7.23 -9.67 -23.49
C SER A 321 6.20 -10.55 -22.76
N LEU A 322 5.88 -10.24 -21.49
CA LEU A 322 4.85 -10.96 -20.75
C LEU A 322 3.45 -10.73 -21.35
N ILE A 323 3.16 -9.49 -21.77
CA ILE A 323 1.90 -9.16 -22.43
C ILE A 323 1.83 -9.78 -23.83
N GLU A 324 2.83 -9.49 -24.68
CA GLU A 324 2.79 -9.82 -26.12
C GLU A 324 2.98 -11.30 -26.41
N ASP A 325 3.92 -11.96 -25.72
CA ASP A 325 4.39 -13.31 -26.04
C ASP A 325 3.83 -14.36 -25.10
N ASN A 326 3.53 -13.98 -23.85
CA ASN A 326 3.20 -14.93 -22.78
C ASN A 326 1.72 -14.89 -22.34
N GLY A 327 0.88 -14.18 -23.09
CA GLY A 327 -0.57 -14.29 -23.02
C GLY A 327 -1.23 -13.40 -21.97
N LEU A 328 -0.48 -12.53 -21.26
CA LEU A 328 -1.08 -11.60 -20.28
C LEU A 328 -1.99 -10.55 -20.94
N PHE A 329 -1.91 -10.33 -22.27
CA PHE A 329 -2.84 -9.45 -22.98
C PHE A 329 -4.31 -9.80 -22.71
N LYS A 330 -4.62 -11.10 -22.52
CA LYS A 330 -5.99 -11.56 -22.23
C LYS A 330 -6.57 -10.93 -20.96
N MET A 331 -5.72 -10.60 -20.02
CA MET A 331 -6.16 -9.99 -18.76
C MET A 331 -6.58 -8.53 -18.92
N LEU A 332 -6.18 -7.87 -20.00
CA LEU A 332 -6.53 -6.49 -20.29
C LEU A 332 -7.88 -6.36 -21.03
N HIS A 333 -8.56 -7.48 -21.24
CA HIS A 333 -9.86 -7.55 -21.89
C HIS A 333 -10.88 -8.29 -21.00
N ASN A 334 -12.13 -7.87 -21.09
CA ASN A 334 -13.25 -8.60 -20.51
C ASN A 334 -13.69 -9.75 -21.42
N ALA A 335 -14.50 -10.65 -20.91
CA ALA A 335 -15.02 -11.79 -21.68
C ALA A 335 -15.85 -11.37 -22.91
N ASP A 336 -16.47 -10.19 -22.86
CA ASP A 336 -17.24 -9.59 -23.97
C ASP A 336 -16.36 -8.86 -25.00
N GLY A 337 -15.05 -8.84 -24.80
CA GLY A 337 -14.06 -8.15 -25.65
C GLY A 337 -13.92 -6.64 -25.37
N SER A 338 -14.63 -6.10 -24.40
CA SER A 338 -14.38 -4.74 -23.91
C SER A 338 -13.05 -4.66 -23.13
N TYR A 339 -12.55 -3.45 -22.94
CA TYR A 339 -11.26 -3.24 -22.32
C TYR A 339 -11.39 -3.06 -20.80
N LYS A 340 -10.41 -3.58 -20.08
CA LYS A 340 -10.24 -3.26 -18.67
C LYS A 340 -9.82 -1.79 -18.50
N PRO A 341 -10.13 -1.14 -17.37
CA PRO A 341 -9.72 0.23 -17.09
C PRO A 341 -8.19 0.37 -17.01
N GLU A 342 -7.67 1.60 -17.17
CA GLU A 342 -6.24 1.90 -17.12
C GLU A 342 -5.60 1.49 -15.80
N SER A 343 -6.28 1.74 -14.69
CA SER A 343 -5.85 1.32 -13.35
C SER A 343 -5.57 -0.19 -13.25
N PHE A 344 -6.29 -1.00 -14.02
CA PHE A 344 -6.02 -2.43 -14.09
C PHE A 344 -4.67 -2.74 -14.74
N ALA A 345 -4.36 -2.08 -15.88
CA ALA A 345 -3.07 -2.25 -16.54
C ALA A 345 -1.92 -1.70 -15.68
N GLN A 346 -2.18 -0.64 -14.93
CA GLN A 346 -1.25 -0.06 -13.96
C GLN A 346 -0.94 -1.05 -12.83
N MET A 347 -1.96 -1.67 -12.22
CA MET A 347 -1.76 -2.69 -11.20
C MET A 347 -0.96 -3.89 -11.73
N LEU A 348 -1.25 -4.34 -12.96
CA LEU A 348 -0.52 -5.44 -13.59
C LEU A 348 0.96 -5.11 -13.80
N PHE A 349 1.25 -3.89 -14.23
CA PHE A 349 2.63 -3.42 -14.36
C PHE A 349 3.32 -3.34 -13.00
N PHE A 350 2.65 -2.78 -11.99
CA PHE A 350 3.20 -2.65 -10.66
C PHE A 350 3.62 -4.01 -10.09
N ALA A 351 2.75 -5.01 -10.15
CA ALA A 351 3.05 -6.35 -9.66
C ALA A 351 4.30 -6.97 -10.32
N VAL A 352 4.44 -6.77 -11.63
CA VAL A 352 5.62 -7.25 -12.36
C VAL A 352 6.86 -6.43 -12.02
N ALA A 353 6.71 -5.10 -11.97
CA ALA A 353 7.81 -4.17 -11.71
C ALA A 353 8.36 -4.34 -10.29
N ASP A 354 7.50 -4.49 -9.28
CA ASP A 354 7.87 -4.62 -7.88
C ASP A 354 8.82 -5.80 -7.66
N ILE A 355 8.50 -6.97 -8.22
CA ILE A 355 9.35 -8.16 -8.10
C ILE A 355 10.74 -7.93 -8.71
N TYR A 356 10.77 -7.35 -9.91
CA TYR A 356 12.06 -7.12 -10.59
C TYR A 356 12.84 -5.96 -9.95
N CYS A 357 12.15 -4.97 -9.40
CA CYS A 357 12.76 -3.87 -8.65
C CYS A 357 13.36 -4.40 -7.34
N SER A 358 12.61 -5.13 -6.54
CA SER A 358 13.06 -5.73 -5.28
C SER A 358 14.27 -6.64 -5.48
N ALA A 359 14.25 -7.47 -6.52
CA ALA A 359 15.38 -8.36 -6.87
C ALA A 359 16.67 -7.61 -7.28
N ASN A 360 16.59 -6.30 -7.55
CA ASN A 360 17.70 -5.48 -8.02
C ASN A 360 17.99 -4.26 -7.12
N ASP A 361 17.55 -4.29 -5.87
CA ASP A 361 17.71 -3.21 -4.89
C ASP A 361 17.16 -1.86 -5.39
N LEU A 362 15.98 -1.89 -6.00
CA LEU A 362 15.25 -0.72 -6.48
C LEU A 362 13.94 -0.59 -5.74
N ASP A 363 13.51 0.66 -5.52
CA ASP A 363 12.19 0.98 -5.02
C ASP A 363 11.26 1.33 -6.21
N VAL A 364 10.05 0.81 -6.22
CA VAL A 364 8.98 1.21 -7.14
C VAL A 364 7.78 1.72 -6.35
N SER A 365 7.30 2.92 -6.67
CA SER A 365 6.13 3.54 -6.04
C SER A 365 5.03 3.75 -7.09
N PRO A 366 3.82 3.23 -6.88
CA PRO A 366 2.66 3.58 -7.70
C PRO A 366 2.15 4.97 -7.32
N GLU A 367 1.57 5.69 -8.28
CA GLU A 367 0.89 6.98 -8.11
C GLU A 367 1.60 7.99 -7.20
N SER A 368 2.84 8.31 -7.53
CA SER A 368 3.61 9.32 -6.81
C SER A 368 3.10 10.72 -7.12
N ASP A 369 2.44 11.38 -6.15
CA ASP A 369 1.93 12.74 -6.30
C ASP A 369 2.94 13.79 -5.84
N GLY A 370 3.63 14.42 -6.80
CA GLY A 370 4.51 15.57 -6.55
C GLY A 370 3.77 16.91 -6.36
N GLY A 371 2.46 16.91 -6.07
CA GLY A 371 1.65 18.13 -5.82
C GLY A 371 1.07 18.79 -7.08
N ARG A 372 1.18 18.16 -8.26
CA ARG A 372 0.57 18.62 -9.53
C ARG A 372 -0.12 17.51 -10.31
N GLY A 373 -0.52 16.45 -9.63
CA GLY A 373 -1.06 15.22 -10.16
C GLY A 373 -0.05 14.07 -10.06
N PRO A 374 -0.54 12.83 -9.92
CA PRO A 374 0.31 11.67 -9.77
C PRO A 374 0.97 11.27 -11.09
N VAL A 375 2.23 10.84 -11.05
CA VAL A 375 2.82 9.98 -12.06
C VAL A 375 2.44 8.54 -11.74
N ASP A 376 2.15 7.72 -12.76
CA ASP A 376 1.66 6.36 -12.51
C ASP A 376 2.66 5.52 -11.70
N PHE A 377 3.96 5.62 -12.02
CA PHE A 377 5.01 4.92 -11.27
C PHE A 377 6.28 5.73 -11.19
N LYS A 378 6.93 5.63 -10.06
CA LYS A 378 8.28 6.17 -9.85
C LYS A 378 9.18 5.02 -9.40
N VAL A 379 10.28 4.80 -10.14
CA VAL A 379 11.33 3.86 -9.74
C VAL A 379 12.52 4.65 -9.25
N SER A 380 13.07 4.29 -8.10
CA SER A 380 14.19 5.00 -7.50
C SER A 380 15.34 4.08 -7.07
N ARG A 381 16.54 4.64 -7.12
CA ARG A 381 17.76 4.11 -6.50
C ARG A 381 18.49 5.26 -5.84
N GLY A 382 18.40 5.37 -4.52
CA GLY A 382 18.86 6.55 -3.80
C GLY A 382 18.17 7.81 -4.29
N LEU A 383 18.93 8.82 -4.72
CA LEU A 383 18.38 10.09 -5.24
C LEU A 383 18.03 10.06 -6.73
N THR A 384 18.43 9.02 -7.45
CA THR A 384 18.13 8.89 -8.87
C THR A 384 16.72 8.35 -9.05
N LYS A 385 15.91 9.03 -9.86
CA LYS A 385 14.52 8.69 -10.11
C LYS A 385 14.25 8.52 -11.61
N VAL A 386 13.32 7.62 -11.93
CA VAL A 386 12.75 7.44 -13.28
C VAL A 386 11.25 7.40 -13.13
N ASN A 387 10.55 8.28 -13.83
CA ASN A 387 9.10 8.27 -13.91
C ASN A 387 8.63 7.34 -15.03
N VAL A 388 7.58 6.58 -14.76
CA VAL A 388 6.89 5.77 -15.78
C VAL A 388 5.43 6.20 -15.80
N GLU A 389 5.02 6.77 -16.91
CA GLU A 389 3.63 7.15 -17.18
C GLU A 389 3.02 6.11 -18.12
N MET A 390 1.93 5.49 -17.73
CA MET A 390 1.23 4.48 -18.52
C MET A 390 -0.07 5.06 -19.08
N LYS A 391 -0.36 4.75 -20.34
CA LYS A 391 -1.64 5.10 -20.95
C LYS A 391 -2.18 3.98 -21.82
N LEU A 392 -3.47 3.72 -21.70
CA LEU A 392 -4.17 2.88 -22.65
C LEU A 392 -4.35 3.65 -23.99
N SER A 393 -4.28 2.93 -25.11
CA SER A 393 -4.49 3.52 -26.44
C SER A 393 -5.88 4.13 -26.65
N THR A 394 -6.84 3.81 -25.79
CA THR A 394 -8.16 4.46 -25.76
C THR A 394 -8.10 5.90 -25.27
N ASN A 395 -7.11 6.25 -24.47
CA ASN A 395 -6.96 7.55 -23.82
C ASN A 395 -6.30 8.61 -24.72
N ARG A 396 -6.09 9.82 -24.17
CA ARG A 396 -5.47 10.97 -24.87
C ARG A 396 -3.93 10.89 -24.80
N LEU A 397 -3.33 9.97 -25.58
CA LEU A 397 -1.89 9.69 -25.56
C LEU A 397 -1.04 10.94 -25.75
N PHE A 398 -1.36 11.75 -26.76
CA PHE A 398 -0.60 12.95 -27.10
C PHE A 398 -0.57 13.98 -25.96
N HIS A 399 -1.70 14.17 -25.28
CA HIS A 399 -1.78 15.06 -24.11
C HIS A 399 -0.96 14.54 -22.93
N GLY A 400 -1.02 13.23 -22.65
CA GLY A 400 -0.21 12.58 -21.62
C GLY A 400 1.29 12.81 -21.86
N TYR A 401 1.74 12.51 -23.05
CA TYR A 401 3.15 12.63 -23.42
C TYR A 401 3.66 14.08 -23.43
N GLN A 402 2.93 14.99 -24.09
CA GLN A 402 3.38 16.37 -24.32
C GLN A 402 3.24 17.25 -23.07
N LYS A 403 2.24 17.03 -22.24
CA LYS A 403 1.89 17.96 -21.16
C LYS A 403 1.99 17.36 -19.77
N GLN A 404 1.44 16.16 -19.55
CA GLN A 404 1.40 15.60 -18.20
C GLN A 404 2.78 15.15 -17.75
N LEU A 405 3.44 14.29 -18.48
CA LEU A 405 4.74 13.73 -18.10
C LEU A 405 5.83 14.79 -17.85
N PRO A 406 5.99 15.86 -18.67
CA PRO A 406 6.95 16.93 -18.35
C PRO A 406 6.63 17.73 -17.09
N ILE A 407 5.35 17.82 -16.71
CA ILE A 407 4.95 18.45 -15.44
C ILE A 407 5.39 17.57 -14.27
N TYR A 408 5.18 16.27 -14.38
CA TYR A 408 5.59 15.28 -13.36
C TYR A 408 7.11 15.23 -13.22
N ASP A 409 7.84 15.22 -14.33
CA ASP A 409 9.31 15.24 -14.34
C ASP A 409 9.87 16.44 -13.59
N LYS A 410 9.25 17.61 -13.82
CA LYS A 410 9.63 18.83 -13.10
C LYS A 410 9.31 18.74 -11.60
N ALA A 411 8.16 18.17 -11.24
CA ALA A 411 7.77 17.98 -9.85
C ALA A 411 8.71 17.03 -9.12
N GLU A 412 9.08 15.92 -9.76
CA GLU A 412 9.98 14.89 -9.22
C GLU A 412 11.48 15.23 -9.40
N LYS A 413 11.79 16.38 -10.01
CA LYS A 413 13.17 16.83 -10.27
C LYS A 413 14.00 15.78 -11.04
N THR A 414 13.38 15.09 -11.98
CA THR A 414 14.05 14.12 -12.86
C THR A 414 13.96 14.54 -14.33
N ASN A 415 14.90 14.07 -15.14
CA ASN A 415 14.87 14.18 -16.59
C ASN A 415 14.81 12.80 -17.25
N ASN A 416 14.53 11.76 -16.46
CA ASN A 416 14.48 10.39 -16.91
C ASN A 416 13.05 9.88 -16.79
N SER A 417 12.40 9.66 -17.93
CA SER A 417 11.00 9.21 -17.95
C SER A 417 10.74 8.26 -19.10
N ILE A 418 9.78 7.38 -18.88
CA ILE A 418 9.29 6.41 -19.85
C ILE A 418 7.78 6.61 -20.01
N PHE A 419 7.33 6.70 -21.24
CA PHE A 419 5.92 6.73 -21.59
C PHE A 419 5.52 5.35 -22.12
N LEU A 420 4.76 4.61 -21.32
CA LEU A 420 4.35 3.25 -21.61
C LEU A 420 2.94 3.26 -22.22
N ILE A 421 2.79 2.81 -23.45
CA ILE A 421 1.51 2.77 -24.17
C ILE A 421 1.05 1.33 -24.27
N ILE A 422 -0.13 1.02 -23.75
CA ILE A 422 -0.79 -0.26 -23.96
C ILE A 422 -1.73 -0.15 -25.16
N LEU A 423 -1.36 -0.76 -26.29
CA LEU A 423 -2.15 -0.80 -27.50
C LEU A 423 -3.20 -1.91 -27.40
N LEU A 424 -4.45 -1.53 -27.20
CA LEU A 424 -5.59 -2.46 -27.06
C LEU A 424 -6.27 -2.79 -28.40
N ASP A 425 -6.08 -1.92 -29.42
CA ASP A 425 -6.71 -2.04 -30.73
C ASP A 425 -5.82 -1.42 -31.80
N GLU A 426 -5.62 -2.13 -32.91
CA GLU A 426 -4.83 -1.65 -34.05
C GLU A 426 -5.35 -0.32 -34.63
N ARG A 427 -6.65 -0.05 -34.54
CA ARG A 427 -7.27 1.21 -34.96
C ARG A 427 -6.71 2.43 -34.23
N HIS A 428 -6.12 2.23 -33.06
CA HIS A 428 -5.50 3.29 -32.28
C HIS A 428 -4.04 3.58 -32.67
N MET A 429 -3.45 2.84 -33.61
CA MET A 429 -2.04 3.02 -34.02
C MET A 429 -1.73 4.45 -34.46
N LYS A 430 -2.65 5.11 -35.15
CA LYS A 430 -2.49 6.54 -35.54
C LYS A 430 -2.23 7.47 -34.35
N LYS A 431 -2.79 7.18 -33.17
CA LYS A 431 -2.52 7.98 -31.96
C LYS A 431 -1.09 7.75 -31.45
N VAL A 432 -0.60 6.53 -31.58
CA VAL A 432 0.77 6.15 -31.21
C VAL A 432 1.76 6.84 -32.15
N GLU A 433 1.52 6.80 -33.47
CA GLU A 433 2.33 7.49 -34.48
C GLU A 433 2.44 8.99 -34.22
N GLN A 434 1.35 9.66 -33.80
CA GLN A 434 1.38 11.08 -33.44
C GLN A 434 2.34 11.38 -32.28
N VAL A 435 2.46 10.48 -31.31
CA VAL A 435 3.40 10.65 -30.20
C VAL A 435 4.84 10.50 -30.68
N TYR A 436 5.13 9.51 -31.52
CA TYR A 436 6.45 9.33 -32.12
C TYR A 436 6.85 10.51 -33.03
N ASP A 437 5.92 11.01 -33.86
CA ASP A 437 6.15 12.17 -34.72
C ASP A 437 6.52 13.39 -33.89
N TYR A 438 5.82 13.60 -32.77
CA TYR A 438 6.14 14.71 -31.88
C TYR A 438 7.54 14.54 -31.28
N LYS A 439 7.87 13.35 -30.79
CA LYS A 439 9.20 13.05 -30.24
C LYS A 439 10.28 13.33 -31.27
N ASN A 440 10.15 12.76 -32.48
CA ASN A 440 11.15 12.87 -33.53
C ASN A 440 11.36 14.33 -33.98
N LYS A 441 10.32 15.16 -33.95
CA LYS A 441 10.40 16.58 -34.34
C LYS A 441 11.02 17.48 -33.28
N ASN A 442 10.88 17.12 -31.98
CA ASN A 442 11.21 18.02 -30.88
C ASN A 442 12.37 17.53 -30.01
N GLU A 443 12.82 16.29 -30.17
CA GLU A 443 13.97 15.77 -29.45
C GLU A 443 15.28 16.31 -30.02
N THR A 444 16.15 16.82 -29.17
CA THR A 444 17.48 17.30 -29.53
C THR A 444 18.52 16.74 -28.55
N THR A 445 19.80 16.87 -28.87
CA THR A 445 20.90 16.46 -28.00
C THR A 445 20.86 17.17 -26.65
N ALA A 446 20.39 18.43 -26.64
CA ALA A 446 20.27 19.23 -25.42
C ALA A 446 18.94 19.04 -24.68
N ASN A 447 17.90 18.54 -25.37
CA ASN A 447 16.56 18.33 -24.81
C ASN A 447 16.09 16.91 -25.13
N LYS A 448 16.43 15.97 -24.25
CA LYS A 448 15.93 14.59 -24.36
C LYS A 448 14.48 14.55 -23.94
N LEU A 449 13.66 13.94 -24.77
CA LEU A 449 12.26 13.68 -24.46
C LEU A 449 12.10 12.27 -23.86
N PRO A 450 10.99 12.01 -23.14
CA PRO A 450 10.71 10.70 -22.54
C PRO A 450 10.84 9.56 -23.53
N GLU A 451 11.34 8.42 -23.06
CA GLU A 451 11.37 7.21 -23.89
C GLU A 451 9.96 6.67 -24.08
N ILE A 452 9.68 6.09 -25.26
CA ILE A 452 8.36 5.54 -25.58
C ILE A 452 8.49 4.03 -25.68
N VAL A 453 7.68 3.32 -24.92
CA VAL A 453 7.51 1.87 -24.99
C VAL A 453 6.07 1.58 -25.37
N VAL A 454 5.87 0.88 -26.49
CA VAL A 454 4.53 0.45 -26.94
C VAL A 454 4.40 -1.04 -26.73
N ILE A 455 3.33 -1.46 -26.09
CA ILE A 455 3.02 -2.84 -25.78
C ILE A 455 1.76 -3.25 -26.55
N ASP A 456 1.88 -4.24 -27.43
CA ASP A 456 0.77 -4.79 -28.19
C ASP A 456 -0.06 -5.75 -27.33
N ALA A 457 -1.16 -5.23 -26.81
CA ALA A 457 -2.14 -6.00 -26.06
C ALA A 457 -3.42 -6.28 -26.86
N THR A 458 -3.37 -6.21 -28.18
CA THR A 458 -4.52 -6.53 -29.03
C THR A 458 -4.91 -7.99 -28.92
N LEU A 459 -6.21 -8.28 -29.04
CA LEU A 459 -6.72 -9.65 -29.06
C LEU A 459 -6.20 -10.39 -30.30
N LYS A 460 -5.25 -11.29 -30.12
CA LYS A 460 -4.69 -12.11 -31.20
C LYS A 460 -5.70 -13.18 -31.59
N LYS A 461 -5.98 -13.33 -32.89
CA LYS A 461 -6.81 -14.42 -33.42
C LYS A 461 -6.13 -15.75 -33.08
N SER A 462 -6.89 -16.69 -32.55
CA SER A 462 -6.38 -18.05 -32.30
C SER A 462 -5.91 -18.68 -33.60
N ALA A 463 -4.69 -19.22 -33.64
CA ALA A 463 -4.13 -19.93 -34.78
C ALA A 463 -5.02 -21.12 -35.27
N SER A 464 -5.96 -21.58 -34.44
CA SER A 464 -6.93 -22.61 -34.79
C SER A 464 -8.15 -22.11 -35.57
N LYS A 465 -8.26 -20.77 -35.83
CA LYS A 465 -9.33 -20.14 -36.59
C LYS A 465 -8.85 -19.29 -37.78
N SER A 466 -7.59 -19.49 -38.18
CA SER A 466 -7.00 -18.91 -39.40
C SER A 466 -7.02 -19.94 -40.54
#